data_31e28c8b1145bf711f4c0e88d0298895
#
_entry.id   31e28c8b1145bf711f4c0e88d0298895
#
_cell.length_a   1.000
_cell.length_b   1.000
_cell.length_c   1.000
_cell.angle_alpha   90.00
_cell.angle_beta   90.00
_cell.angle_gamma   90.00
#
_symmetry.space_group_name_H-M   'P 1'
#
loop_
_entity.id
_entity.type
_entity.pdbx_description
1 polymer ?
#
loop_
_entity_poly.entity_id
_entity_poly.type
_entity_poly.pdbx_seq_one_letter_code
_entity_poly.pdbx_strand_id
1 'polypeptide(L)'
;MFNDQLLVGRRILVTGGGTGLGKSMAARFLQLGAEVHICGRRKIVCDETATELMDLHGGRVVSHGVDIRNAMAVDEMIEAIWTTGPLTDLINNAAGNFISRTEELSPRGFDAVANIVMHGTFYVTHAVGRRWIAGKLPGNVVSITVTWVRNGSPYVVPSAMSK
;
A
#
# COMPACT_ATOMS: atom_id res chain seq x y z
N MET A 1 -23.12 -0.32 -11.50
CA MET A 1 -23.41 0.23 -10.17
C MET A 1 -22.55 1.46 -9.88
N PHE A 2 -21.24 1.47 -10.20
CA PHE A 2 -20.42 2.67 -10.19
C PHE A 2 -20.23 3.18 -11.61
N ASN A 3 -20.18 4.52 -11.78
CA ASN A 3 -19.81 5.14 -13.05
C ASN A 3 -18.35 4.77 -13.37
N ASP A 4 -18.05 4.34 -14.59
CA ASP A 4 -16.72 3.91 -15.03
C ASP A 4 -15.68 5.04 -15.02
N GLN A 5 -16.10 6.29 -14.86
CA GLN A 5 -15.25 7.47 -14.75
C GLN A 5 -15.21 8.06 -13.33
N LEU A 6 -15.65 7.30 -12.31
CA LEU A 6 -15.76 7.79 -10.93
C LEU A 6 -14.44 8.32 -10.37
N LEU A 7 -13.31 7.74 -10.78
CA LEU A 7 -11.98 8.07 -10.27
C LEU A 7 -11.08 8.79 -11.29
N VAL A 8 -11.65 9.33 -12.36
CA VAL A 8 -10.90 10.15 -13.31
C VAL A 8 -10.25 11.35 -12.59
N GLY A 9 -8.96 11.57 -12.87
CA GLY A 9 -8.16 12.60 -12.21
C GLY A 9 -7.61 12.18 -10.84
N ARG A 10 -7.94 10.98 -10.34
CA ARG A 10 -7.35 10.44 -9.12
C ARG A 10 -6.03 9.73 -9.43
N ARG A 11 -5.02 9.95 -8.56
CA ARG A 11 -3.73 9.27 -8.58
C ARG A 11 -3.56 8.53 -7.27
N ILE A 12 -3.60 7.21 -7.31
CA ILE A 12 -3.77 6.36 -6.13
C ILE A 12 -2.53 5.48 -5.94
N LEU A 13 -1.87 5.57 -4.79
CA LEU A 13 -0.81 4.63 -4.41
C LEU A 13 -1.41 3.47 -3.60
N VAL A 14 -1.14 2.24 -4.04
CA VAL A 14 -1.51 1.01 -3.33
C VAL A 14 -0.23 0.29 -2.88
N THR A 15 0.03 0.25 -1.58
CA THR A 15 1.14 -0.54 -1.05
C THR A 15 0.80 -2.03 -1.07
N GLY A 16 1.77 -2.88 -1.46
CA GLY A 16 1.50 -4.30 -1.69
C GLY A 16 0.58 -4.57 -2.88
N GLY A 17 0.59 -3.68 -3.87
CA GLY A 17 -0.30 -3.72 -5.04
C GLY A 17 0.03 -4.79 -6.08
N GLY A 18 1.16 -5.49 -5.95
CA GLY A 18 1.59 -6.48 -6.93
C GLY A 18 0.88 -7.85 -6.83
N THR A 19 0.12 -8.13 -5.78
CA THR A 19 -0.55 -9.43 -5.60
C THR A 19 -1.82 -9.30 -4.75
N GLY A 20 -2.65 -10.33 -4.75
CA GLY A 20 -3.78 -10.52 -3.84
C GLY A 20 -4.74 -9.33 -3.80
N LEU A 21 -5.13 -8.92 -2.60
CA LEU A 21 -6.10 -7.85 -2.38
C LEU A 21 -5.64 -6.51 -2.96
N GLY A 22 -4.33 -6.19 -2.82
CA GLY A 22 -3.76 -4.97 -3.39
C GLY A 22 -3.88 -4.91 -4.91
N LYS A 23 -3.57 -6.01 -5.61
CA LYS A 23 -3.76 -6.13 -7.06
C LYS A 23 -5.23 -5.98 -7.46
N SER A 24 -6.15 -6.61 -6.73
CA SER A 24 -7.60 -6.52 -7.00
C SER A 24 -8.12 -5.09 -6.83
N MET A 25 -7.66 -4.38 -5.79
CA MET A 25 -8.01 -2.96 -5.60
C MET A 25 -7.43 -2.09 -6.73
N ALA A 26 -6.15 -2.30 -7.07
CA ALA A 26 -5.49 -1.58 -8.17
C ALA A 26 -6.23 -1.75 -9.49
N ALA A 27 -6.63 -2.99 -9.83
CA ALA A 27 -7.45 -3.30 -11.00
C ALA A 27 -8.77 -2.50 -11.00
N ARG A 28 -9.46 -2.49 -9.86
CA ARG A 28 -10.75 -1.80 -9.78
C ARG A 28 -10.61 -0.27 -9.87
N PHE A 29 -9.59 0.30 -9.26
CA PHE A 29 -9.31 1.74 -9.37
C PHE A 29 -8.99 2.14 -10.82
N LEU A 30 -8.18 1.32 -11.51
CA LEU A 30 -7.86 1.53 -12.92
C LEU A 30 -9.11 1.50 -13.80
N GLN A 31 -9.99 0.51 -13.63
CA GLN A 31 -11.29 0.40 -14.33
C GLN A 31 -12.20 1.61 -14.11
N LEU A 32 -12.07 2.28 -12.97
CA LEU A 32 -12.85 3.48 -12.64
C LEU A 32 -12.16 4.78 -13.09
N GLY A 33 -11.07 4.70 -13.86
CA GLY A 33 -10.40 5.82 -14.49
C GLY A 33 -9.27 6.46 -13.68
N ALA A 34 -8.80 5.86 -12.58
CA ALA A 34 -7.64 6.35 -11.83
C ALA A 34 -6.31 6.02 -12.53
N GLU A 35 -5.31 6.88 -12.37
CA GLU A 35 -3.90 6.49 -12.49
C GLU A 35 -3.49 5.76 -11.20
N VAL A 36 -2.90 4.58 -11.34
CA VAL A 36 -2.56 3.74 -10.18
C VAL A 36 -1.05 3.58 -10.07
N HIS A 37 -0.51 3.83 -8.88
CA HIS A 37 0.84 3.47 -8.50
C HIS A 37 0.77 2.25 -7.59
N ILE A 38 1.58 1.23 -7.86
CA ILE A 38 1.70 0.05 -7.00
C ILE A 38 3.13 -0.08 -6.50
N CYS A 39 3.33 -0.45 -5.25
CA CYS A 39 4.66 -0.75 -4.75
C CYS A 39 4.73 -2.09 -4.01
N GLY A 40 5.91 -2.67 -4.01
CA GLY A 40 6.22 -3.90 -3.30
C GLY A 40 7.69 -4.27 -3.38
N ARG A 41 8.15 -5.17 -2.50
CA ARG A 41 9.57 -5.57 -2.42
C ARG A 41 10.06 -6.29 -3.68
N ARG A 42 9.17 -7.04 -4.32
CA ARG A 42 9.49 -7.80 -5.54
C ARG A 42 9.13 -6.95 -6.75
N LYS A 43 10.11 -6.16 -7.23
CA LYS A 43 9.92 -5.24 -8.37
C LYS A 43 9.33 -5.97 -9.58
N ILE A 44 9.89 -7.13 -9.94
CA ILE A 44 9.44 -7.89 -11.11
C ILE A 44 7.95 -8.27 -11.03
N VAL A 45 7.46 -8.65 -9.85
CA VAL A 45 6.04 -8.97 -9.63
C VAL A 45 5.16 -7.73 -9.79
N CYS A 46 5.65 -6.56 -9.35
CA CYS A 46 4.93 -5.31 -9.56
C CYS A 46 4.91 -4.92 -11.04
N ASP A 47 6.01 -5.14 -11.77
CA ASP A 47 6.11 -4.85 -13.21
C ASP A 47 5.16 -5.73 -14.02
N GLU A 48 5.17 -7.03 -13.76
CA GLU A 48 4.25 -7.98 -14.39
C GLU A 48 2.79 -7.62 -14.13
N THR A 49 2.47 -7.29 -12.88
CA THR A 49 1.12 -6.85 -12.50
C THR A 49 0.72 -5.55 -13.19
N ALA A 50 1.62 -4.57 -13.26
CA ALA A 50 1.33 -3.31 -13.94
C ALA A 50 1.02 -3.52 -15.42
N THR A 51 1.83 -4.34 -16.11
CA THR A 51 1.62 -4.70 -17.51
C THR A 51 0.28 -5.41 -17.69
N GLU A 52 0.03 -6.47 -16.92
CA GLU A 52 -1.22 -7.23 -16.97
C GLU A 52 -2.46 -6.33 -16.78
N LEU A 53 -2.43 -5.44 -15.80
CA LEU A 53 -3.57 -4.57 -15.53
C LEU A 53 -3.81 -3.56 -16.66
N MET A 54 -2.75 -3.01 -17.25
CA MET A 54 -2.86 -2.10 -18.39
C MET A 54 -3.35 -2.82 -19.65
N ASP A 55 -2.89 -4.04 -19.89
CA ASP A 55 -3.34 -4.86 -21.04
C ASP A 55 -4.83 -5.23 -20.92
N LEU A 56 -5.29 -5.54 -19.71
CA LEU A 56 -6.68 -5.96 -19.47
C LEU A 56 -7.68 -4.80 -19.42
N HIS A 57 -7.27 -3.64 -18.92
CA HIS A 57 -8.21 -2.58 -18.56
C HIS A 57 -7.87 -1.23 -19.21
N GLY A 58 -6.73 -1.12 -19.89
CA GLY A 58 -6.21 0.16 -20.35
C GLY A 58 -5.72 1.04 -19.17
N GLY A 59 -5.60 2.33 -19.42
CA GLY A 59 -5.21 3.30 -18.40
C GLY A 59 -3.71 3.28 -18.07
N ARG A 60 -3.35 3.73 -16.86
CA ARG A 60 -1.94 3.87 -16.45
C ARG A 60 -1.68 3.24 -15.07
N VAL A 61 -0.78 2.29 -15.05
CA VAL A 61 -0.24 1.71 -13.81
C VAL A 61 1.28 1.91 -13.78
N VAL A 62 1.81 2.43 -12.68
CA VAL A 62 3.25 2.61 -12.45
C VAL A 62 3.68 1.73 -11.30
N SER A 63 4.68 0.90 -11.52
CA SER A 63 5.22 -0.04 -10.54
C SER A 63 6.48 0.48 -9.85
N HIS A 64 6.59 0.25 -8.55
CA HIS A 64 7.74 0.63 -7.73
C HIS A 64 8.27 -0.57 -6.94
N GLY A 65 9.57 -0.84 -7.07
CA GLY A 65 10.27 -1.88 -6.30
C GLY A 65 10.78 -1.31 -4.98
N VAL A 66 9.97 -1.28 -3.94
CA VAL A 66 10.33 -0.66 -2.65
C VAL A 66 9.92 -1.54 -1.48
N ASP A 67 10.83 -1.69 -0.53
CA ASP A 67 10.53 -2.24 0.78
C ASP A 67 10.09 -1.10 1.71
N ILE A 68 8.81 -1.10 2.08
CA ILE A 68 8.24 -0.03 2.92
C ILE A 68 8.82 0.02 4.33
N ARG A 69 9.62 -0.98 4.75
CA ARG A 69 10.37 -0.94 6.01
C ARG A 69 11.56 0.03 5.96
N ASN A 70 11.97 0.45 4.79
CA ASN A 70 13.04 1.42 4.58
C ASN A 70 12.46 2.81 4.35
N ALA A 71 12.51 3.66 5.37
CA ALA A 71 11.94 5.01 5.32
C ALA A 71 12.58 5.90 4.22
N MET A 72 13.89 5.75 3.96
CA MET A 72 14.58 6.51 2.90
C MET A 72 14.09 6.08 1.52
N ALA A 73 14.04 4.78 1.25
CA ALA A 73 13.57 4.27 -0.03
C ALA A 73 12.09 4.62 -0.28
N VAL A 74 11.28 4.67 0.79
CA VAL A 74 9.89 5.17 0.71
C VAL A 74 9.88 6.64 0.31
N ASP A 75 10.70 7.48 0.92
CA ASP A 75 10.74 8.91 0.63
C ASP A 75 11.20 9.20 -0.81
N GLU A 76 12.23 8.48 -1.28
CA GLU A 76 12.72 8.54 -2.66
C GLU A 76 11.64 8.11 -3.66
N MET A 77 10.90 7.03 -3.37
CA MET A 77 9.77 6.60 -4.20
C MET A 77 8.70 7.69 -4.29
N ILE A 78 8.30 8.26 -3.16
CA ILE A 78 7.27 9.29 -3.14
C ILE A 78 7.76 10.55 -3.86
N GLU A 79 9.04 10.93 -3.70
CA GLU A 79 9.63 12.05 -4.46
C GLU A 79 9.53 11.79 -5.97
N ALA A 80 9.94 10.62 -6.42
CA ALA A 80 9.85 10.24 -7.84
C ALA A 80 8.40 10.29 -8.36
N ILE A 81 7.41 9.88 -7.56
CA ILE A 81 5.99 10.01 -7.93
C ILE A 81 5.60 11.49 -8.06
N TRP A 82 6.04 12.33 -7.13
CA TRP A 82 5.70 13.76 -7.13
C TRP A 82 6.25 14.53 -8.32
N THR A 83 7.37 14.09 -8.93
CA THR A 83 7.90 14.71 -10.17
C THR A 83 6.90 14.66 -11.33
N THR A 84 5.99 13.69 -11.34
CA THR A 84 4.96 13.53 -12.37
C THR A 84 3.58 14.06 -11.93
N GLY A 85 3.45 14.48 -10.68
CA GLY A 85 2.25 15.06 -10.09
C GLY A 85 1.92 14.45 -8.71
N PRO A 86 1.12 15.14 -7.90
CA PRO A 86 0.79 14.69 -6.55
C PRO A 86 -0.13 13.47 -6.57
N LEU A 87 0.02 12.60 -5.57
CA LEU A 87 -1.00 11.60 -5.25
C LEU A 87 -2.24 12.29 -4.68
N THR A 88 -3.40 11.71 -4.93
CA THR A 88 -4.67 12.12 -4.34
C THR A 88 -5.13 11.16 -3.25
N ASP A 89 -4.67 9.90 -3.29
CA ASP A 89 -5.10 8.85 -2.37
C ASP A 89 -3.94 7.90 -2.06
N LEU A 90 -3.94 7.39 -0.84
CA LEU A 90 -3.03 6.35 -0.36
C LEU A 90 -3.83 5.18 0.20
N ILE A 91 -3.54 3.98 -0.29
CA ILE A 91 -4.07 2.72 0.24
C ILE A 91 -2.94 1.96 0.93
N ASN A 92 -2.92 1.98 2.24
CA ASN A 92 -2.03 1.17 3.06
C ASN A 92 -2.57 -0.26 3.13
N ASN A 93 -2.08 -1.12 2.24
CA ASN A 93 -2.49 -2.52 2.16
C ASN A 93 -1.34 -3.49 2.42
N ALA A 94 -0.10 -3.10 2.15
CA ALA A 94 1.04 -3.98 2.37
C ALA A 94 1.07 -4.53 3.80
N ALA A 95 1.20 -5.82 3.91
CA ALA A 95 1.21 -6.53 5.17
C ALA A 95 2.12 -7.78 5.09
N GLY A 96 2.45 -8.30 6.23
CA GLY A 96 3.06 -9.60 6.42
C GLY A 96 2.54 -10.20 7.70
N ASN A 97 2.39 -11.52 7.73
CA ASN A 97 1.98 -12.24 8.92
C ASN A 97 2.48 -13.68 8.85
N PHE A 98 2.55 -14.34 9.99
CA PHE A 98 2.73 -15.77 10.13
C PHE A 98 1.99 -16.25 11.37
N ILE A 99 1.63 -17.52 11.39
CA ILE A 99 0.92 -18.14 12.50
C ILE A 99 1.94 -18.62 13.52
N SER A 100 1.82 -18.15 14.75
CA SER A 100 2.65 -18.58 15.91
C SER A 100 1.84 -18.44 17.18
N ARG A 101 1.99 -19.37 18.10
CA ARG A 101 1.46 -19.24 19.47
C ARG A 101 2.14 -18.06 20.14
N THR A 102 1.41 -17.30 20.93
CA THR A 102 1.93 -16.06 21.52
C THR A 102 3.10 -16.35 22.49
N GLU A 103 3.00 -17.43 23.26
CA GLU A 103 4.05 -17.85 24.20
C GLU A 103 5.33 -18.36 23.54
N GLU A 104 5.25 -18.76 22.27
CA GLU A 104 6.39 -19.23 21.47
C GLU A 104 6.98 -18.14 20.57
N LEU A 105 6.30 -16.99 20.50
CA LEU A 105 6.68 -15.89 19.61
C LEU A 105 7.96 -15.20 20.09
N SER A 106 9.00 -15.26 19.29
CA SER A 106 10.23 -14.51 19.61
C SER A 106 10.06 -13.00 19.38
N PRO A 107 10.80 -12.13 20.09
CA PRO A 107 10.82 -10.69 19.81
C PRO A 107 11.12 -10.36 18.34
N ARG A 108 12.08 -11.05 17.73
CA ARG A 108 12.41 -10.88 16.31
C ARG A 108 11.25 -11.26 15.38
N GLY A 109 10.48 -12.27 15.74
CA GLY A 109 9.28 -12.67 15.01
C GLY A 109 8.21 -11.59 15.09
N PHE A 110 7.99 -11.01 16.27
CA PHE A 110 7.11 -9.85 16.43
C PHE A 110 7.56 -8.67 15.56
N ASP A 111 8.84 -8.28 15.67
CA ASP A 111 9.41 -7.16 14.92
C ASP A 111 9.31 -7.35 13.40
N ALA A 112 9.46 -8.58 12.91
CA ALA A 112 9.34 -8.87 11.48
C ALA A 112 7.97 -8.49 10.90
N VAL A 113 6.89 -8.66 11.66
CA VAL A 113 5.54 -8.25 11.28
C VAL A 113 5.33 -6.76 11.55
N ALA A 114 5.67 -6.29 12.74
CA ALA A 114 5.49 -4.89 13.15
C ALA A 114 6.21 -3.91 12.21
N ASN A 115 7.43 -4.25 11.78
CA ASN A 115 8.21 -3.43 10.85
C ASN A 115 7.53 -3.26 9.49
N ILE A 116 6.79 -4.27 9.01
CA ILE A 116 6.03 -4.15 7.75
C ILE A 116 4.73 -3.39 8.00
N VAL A 117 3.94 -3.85 8.98
CA VAL A 117 2.54 -3.44 9.13
C VAL A 117 2.43 -2.07 9.78
N MET A 118 3.12 -1.85 10.91
CA MET A 118 3.04 -0.60 11.66
C MET A 118 4.02 0.44 11.13
N HIS A 119 5.32 0.14 11.14
CA HIS A 119 6.35 1.10 10.72
C HIS A 119 6.24 1.43 9.23
N GLY A 120 6.07 0.43 8.36
CA GLY A 120 5.93 0.65 6.93
C GLY A 120 4.71 1.51 6.58
N THR A 121 3.57 1.25 7.22
CA THR A 121 2.38 2.09 7.08
C THR A 121 2.63 3.52 7.53
N PHE A 122 3.32 3.70 8.67
CA PHE A 122 3.70 5.02 9.16
C PHE A 122 4.61 5.75 8.17
N TYR A 123 5.66 5.11 7.66
CA TYR A 123 6.63 5.75 6.76
C TYR A 123 5.96 6.23 5.46
N VAL A 124 5.11 5.40 4.84
CA VAL A 124 4.42 5.79 3.62
C VAL A 124 3.40 6.90 3.89
N THR A 125 2.61 6.78 4.96
CA THR A 125 1.62 7.81 5.34
C THR A 125 2.29 9.14 5.65
N HIS A 126 3.40 9.12 6.39
CA HIS A 126 4.17 10.31 6.73
C HIS A 126 4.76 10.98 5.47
N ALA A 127 5.40 10.19 4.59
CA ALA A 127 6.04 10.71 3.38
C ALA A 127 5.04 11.38 2.43
N VAL A 128 3.85 10.78 2.27
CA VAL A 128 2.76 11.33 1.45
C VAL A 128 2.11 12.53 2.15
N GLY A 129 1.75 12.36 3.42
CA GLY A 129 1.01 13.38 4.19
C GLY A 129 1.76 14.69 4.33
N ARG A 130 3.09 14.65 4.60
CA ARG A 130 3.90 15.88 4.68
C ARG A 130 3.92 16.67 3.37
N ARG A 131 3.88 15.98 2.22
CA ARG A 131 3.84 16.63 0.90
C ARG A 131 2.48 17.23 0.60
N TRP A 132 1.39 16.56 0.98
CA TRP A 132 0.05 17.16 0.89
C TRP A 132 -0.05 18.43 1.74
N ILE A 133 0.44 18.39 2.98
CA ILE A 133 0.41 19.56 3.89
C ILE A 133 1.25 20.72 3.31
N ALA A 134 2.48 20.44 2.87
CA ALA A 134 3.36 21.45 2.28
C ALA A 134 2.77 22.08 1.02
N GLY A 135 2.12 21.27 0.18
CA GLY A 135 1.45 21.72 -1.05
C GLY A 135 0.04 22.28 -0.82
N LYS A 136 -0.49 22.25 0.41
CA LYS A 136 -1.90 22.59 0.72
C LYS A 136 -2.89 21.81 -0.15
N LEU A 137 -2.59 20.53 -0.39
CA LEU A 137 -3.37 19.64 -1.23
C LEU A 137 -4.30 18.76 -0.38
N PRO A 138 -5.51 18.47 -0.85
CA PRO A 138 -6.36 17.47 -0.23
C PRO A 138 -5.80 16.06 -0.49
N GLY A 139 -6.07 15.12 0.42
CA GLY A 139 -5.69 13.72 0.24
C GLY A 139 -6.52 12.80 1.10
N ASN A 140 -6.65 11.54 0.69
CA ASN A 140 -7.30 10.50 1.47
C ASN A 140 -6.32 9.38 1.80
N VAL A 141 -6.42 8.84 3.02
CA VAL A 141 -5.68 7.66 3.46
C VAL A 141 -6.67 6.58 3.87
N VAL A 142 -6.54 5.41 3.26
CA VAL A 142 -7.28 4.21 3.65
C VAL A 142 -6.29 3.15 4.09
N SER A 143 -6.48 2.57 5.27
CA SER A 143 -5.67 1.47 5.78
C SER A 143 -6.50 0.18 5.87
N ILE A 144 -5.94 -0.91 5.33
CA ILE A 144 -6.56 -2.23 5.42
C ILE A 144 -6.24 -2.81 6.79
N THR A 145 -7.25 -2.90 7.63
CA THR A 145 -7.16 -3.44 8.99
C THR A 145 -7.68 -4.87 9.05
N VAL A 146 -7.72 -5.46 10.24
CA VAL A 146 -8.25 -6.80 10.51
C VAL A 146 -9.20 -6.76 11.69
N THR A 147 -10.18 -7.67 11.71
CA THR A 147 -11.15 -7.78 12.82
C THR A 147 -10.50 -8.15 14.15
N TRP A 148 -9.34 -8.78 14.10
CA TRP A 148 -8.57 -9.19 15.29
C TRP A 148 -8.10 -8.00 16.16
N VAL A 149 -8.10 -6.80 15.65
CA VAL A 149 -7.89 -5.58 16.43
C VAL A 149 -8.94 -5.43 17.54
N ARG A 150 -10.16 -5.91 17.27
CA ARG A 150 -11.28 -5.85 18.24
C ARG A 150 -11.43 -7.13 19.05
N ASN A 151 -11.26 -8.29 18.41
CA ASN A 151 -11.63 -9.58 18.98
C ASN A 151 -10.41 -10.35 19.52
N GLY A 152 -9.19 -9.88 19.22
CA GLY A 152 -7.98 -10.66 19.48
C GLY A 152 -7.86 -11.89 18.58
N SER A 153 -6.70 -12.52 18.63
CA SER A 153 -6.45 -13.84 18.04
C SER A 153 -5.22 -14.45 18.68
N PRO A 154 -5.25 -15.74 19.09
CA PRO A 154 -4.16 -16.37 19.83
C PRO A 154 -2.91 -16.63 18.98
N TYR A 155 -3.00 -16.59 17.65
CA TYR A 155 -1.92 -16.99 16.75
C TYR A 155 -1.36 -15.89 15.85
N VAL A 156 -1.93 -14.69 15.91
CA VAL A 156 -1.57 -13.59 15.00
C VAL A 156 -1.41 -12.26 15.73
N VAL A 157 -0.95 -12.33 16.97
CA VAL A 157 -0.79 -11.16 17.85
C VAL A 157 0.04 -10.03 17.22
N PRO A 158 1.17 -10.27 16.53
CA PRO A 158 1.91 -9.18 15.89
C PRO A 158 1.07 -8.40 14.88
N SER A 159 0.30 -9.11 14.06
CA SER A 159 -0.58 -8.47 13.07
C SER A 159 -1.73 -7.72 13.74
N ALA A 160 -2.34 -8.30 14.77
CA ALA A 160 -3.43 -7.67 15.51
C ALA A 160 -2.99 -6.36 16.22
N MET A 161 -1.77 -6.35 16.77
CA MET A 161 -1.22 -5.17 17.46
C MET A 161 -0.69 -4.10 16.49
N SER A 162 -0.38 -4.45 15.24
CA SER A 162 0.24 -3.56 14.26
C SER A 162 -0.77 -2.90 13.30
N LYS A 163 -2.02 -3.33 13.33
CA LYS A 163 -3.13 -2.85 12.48
C LYS A 163 -4.04 -1.92 13.25
#